data_5958501dfdaebc7caf828005422dd035
#
_entry.id   5958501dfdaebc7caf828005422dd035
#
_cell.length_a   1.000
_cell.length_b   1.000
_cell.length_c   1.000
_cell.angle_alpha   90.00
_cell.angle_beta   90.00
_cell.angle_gamma   90.00
#
_symmetry.space_group_name_H-M   'P 1'
#
loop_
_entity.id
_entity.type
_entity.pdbx_description
1 polymer ?
#
loop_
_entity_poly.entity_id
_entity_poly.type
_entity_poly.pdbx_seq_one_letter_code
_entity_poly.pdbx_strand_id
1 'polypeptide(L)'
;MSRLDELIQKYCPDGVEYKTLGEIATDIFRGSGITRDQVHETGTPCVRYGEIYTTYGIWFEKCVSSADEELLTSKKYFGHGDILFAITGESVEDIAKCCAYIGHDNCLAGGDIVVLKHNEDPKYMAYALSTVDAQKQKSKGKVKSKVVHSSVPDIKAISIPVPPLSVQREIVKILDNFTELTAELRVELTAELAARKKQYEYYRDQMLTFPKSDATEYQLAEIADFSYGYTDKASDHGDTRFIRITDITPDGHLQTADAKYITLNSNNKKYLLQKGDLVMARTGATFGKTLYFEDDEQAVYASFLIKIMPNPEILTNRYYWHYSQSSLYWDQANNLVSTGGQPQFNANALGRVKIKVPSIAIQNKITDVLDNFDAICSDLKIGLPAEIKARKKQYEFYRDQLLTFAEGGRTVFTDLLSRKSVV
;
A
#
# COMPACT_ATOMS: atom_id res chain seq x y z
N MET A 1 -37.27 3.82 10.03
CA MET A 1 -36.26 4.27 11.01
C MET A 1 -35.37 3.06 11.32
N SER A 2 -34.08 3.19 11.31
CA SER A 2 -33.20 2.06 11.66
C SER A 2 -33.21 1.85 13.18
N ARG A 3 -32.83 0.65 13.64
CA ARG A 3 -32.68 0.40 15.08
C ARG A 3 -31.67 1.34 15.74
N LEU A 4 -30.62 1.72 15.03
CA LEU A 4 -29.66 2.71 15.50
C LEU A 4 -30.32 4.08 15.73
N ASP A 5 -31.16 4.55 14.79
CA ASP A 5 -31.88 5.82 14.94
C ASP A 5 -32.80 5.82 16.17
N GLU A 6 -33.50 4.71 16.40
CA GLU A 6 -34.40 4.58 17.59
C GLU A 6 -33.60 4.64 18.89
N LEU A 7 -32.44 3.98 18.95
CA LEU A 7 -31.56 3.99 20.11
C LEU A 7 -30.96 5.38 20.36
N ILE A 8 -30.52 6.06 19.30
CA ILE A 8 -29.97 7.42 19.42
C ILE A 8 -31.04 8.40 19.90
N GLN A 9 -32.24 8.38 19.30
CA GLN A 9 -33.34 9.23 19.73
C GLN A 9 -33.74 8.99 21.18
N LYS A 10 -33.68 7.73 21.62
CA LYS A 10 -34.08 7.36 22.99
C LYS A 10 -33.04 7.75 24.04
N TYR A 11 -31.76 7.55 23.73
CA TYR A 11 -30.68 7.63 24.72
C TYR A 11 -29.73 8.82 24.54
N CYS A 12 -29.77 9.49 23.40
CA CYS A 12 -28.94 10.64 23.06
C CYS A 12 -29.77 11.79 22.42
N PRO A 13 -30.92 12.18 22.97
CA PRO A 13 -31.82 13.19 22.34
C PRO A 13 -31.12 14.55 22.18
N ASP A 14 -30.18 14.87 23.10
CA ASP A 14 -29.47 16.15 23.13
C ASP A 14 -28.05 16.04 22.50
N GLY A 15 -27.73 14.91 21.87
CA GLY A 15 -26.43 14.65 21.26
C GLY A 15 -25.59 13.62 22.01
N VAL A 16 -24.36 13.41 21.55
CA VAL A 16 -23.39 12.49 22.14
C VAL A 16 -22.22 13.28 22.71
N GLU A 17 -21.90 13.00 23.98
CA GLU A 17 -20.79 13.64 24.65
C GLU A 17 -19.46 13.12 24.11
N TYR A 18 -18.50 14.04 23.88
CA TYR A 18 -17.12 13.72 23.56
C TYR A 18 -16.31 13.73 24.84
N LYS A 19 -15.59 12.63 25.11
CA LYS A 19 -14.72 12.47 26.26
C LYS A 19 -13.29 12.19 25.84
N THR A 20 -12.37 12.72 26.60
CA THR A 20 -10.94 12.36 26.45
C THR A 20 -10.71 10.93 26.95
N LEU A 21 -9.70 10.27 26.40
CA LEU A 21 -9.33 8.93 26.91
C LEU A 21 -8.89 8.99 28.37
N GLY A 22 -8.39 10.13 28.84
CA GLY A 22 -8.08 10.35 30.26
C GLY A 22 -9.32 10.32 31.17
N GLU A 23 -10.48 10.76 30.68
CA GLU A 23 -11.76 10.70 31.40
C GLU A 23 -12.43 9.32 31.30
N ILE A 24 -12.22 8.60 30.20
CA ILE A 24 -12.76 7.25 29.96
C ILE A 24 -11.96 6.19 30.72
N ALA A 25 -10.67 6.41 30.91
CA ALA A 25 -9.75 5.43 31.48
C ALA A 25 -10.08 5.10 32.95
N THR A 26 -10.21 3.82 33.24
CA THR A 26 -10.13 3.30 34.63
C THR A 26 -8.66 3.13 35.07
N ASP A 27 -7.78 2.80 34.11
CA ASP A 27 -6.32 2.79 34.27
C ASP A 27 -5.65 2.99 32.92
N ILE A 28 -4.47 3.60 32.91
CA ILE A 28 -3.65 3.76 31.70
C ILE A 28 -2.18 3.75 32.07
N PHE A 29 -1.43 2.84 31.46
CA PHE A 29 -0.01 2.65 31.76
C PHE A 29 0.78 2.21 30.53
N ARG A 30 2.10 2.40 30.60
CA ARG A 30 3.04 1.87 29.61
C ARG A 30 3.42 0.44 29.99
N GLY A 31 3.50 -0.44 28.99
CA GLY A 31 4.00 -1.80 29.13
C GLY A 31 5.47 -1.87 29.55
N SER A 32 6.00 -3.06 29.71
CA SER A 32 7.39 -3.32 30.10
C SER A 32 8.19 -3.91 28.94
N GLY A 33 9.50 -3.61 28.90
CA GLY A 33 10.37 -4.08 27.80
C GLY A 33 10.36 -5.60 27.69
N ILE A 34 10.01 -6.08 26.49
CA ILE A 34 10.17 -7.48 26.07
C ILE A 34 11.11 -7.43 24.87
N THR A 35 12.32 -7.95 25.02
CA THR A 35 13.33 -7.95 23.96
C THR A 35 13.06 -9.08 22.97
N ARG A 36 13.69 -9.03 21.79
CA ARG A 36 13.44 -9.99 20.71
C ARG A 36 13.86 -11.42 21.09
N ASP A 37 14.91 -11.55 21.87
CA ASP A 37 15.48 -12.80 22.40
C ASP A 37 14.65 -13.40 23.56
N GLN A 38 13.75 -12.65 24.16
CA GLN A 38 12.81 -13.11 25.18
C GLN A 38 11.48 -13.61 24.61
N VAL A 39 11.30 -13.50 23.29
CA VAL A 39 10.08 -13.98 22.60
C VAL A 39 10.26 -15.42 22.15
N HIS A 40 9.32 -16.28 22.50
CA HIS A 40 9.30 -17.70 22.23
C HIS A 40 7.96 -18.13 21.62
N GLU A 41 7.87 -19.34 21.10
CA GLU A 41 6.62 -19.93 20.61
C GLU A 41 5.68 -20.37 21.75
N THR A 42 6.24 -20.59 22.94
CA THR A 42 5.52 -21.04 24.12
C THR A 42 5.83 -20.13 25.32
N GLY A 43 4.92 -20.05 26.27
CA GLY A 43 5.02 -19.19 27.44
C GLY A 43 3.78 -18.34 27.66
N THR A 44 3.90 -17.25 28.39
CA THR A 44 2.81 -16.30 28.60
C THR A 44 2.59 -15.48 27.32
N PRO A 45 1.35 -15.42 26.81
CA PRO A 45 1.04 -14.63 25.63
C PRO A 45 1.48 -13.17 25.80
N CYS A 46 2.06 -12.58 24.77
CA CYS A 46 2.53 -11.20 24.82
C CYS A 46 2.31 -10.47 23.49
N VAL A 47 2.31 -9.13 23.55
CA VAL A 47 2.24 -8.26 22.36
C VAL A 47 3.40 -7.29 22.37
N ARG A 48 4.09 -7.16 21.22
CA ARG A 48 5.08 -6.12 20.95
C ARG A 48 4.49 -5.06 20.02
N TYR A 49 4.95 -3.80 20.12
CA TYR A 49 4.41 -2.68 19.36
C TYR A 49 4.39 -2.93 17.82
N GLY A 50 5.42 -3.60 17.28
CA GLY A 50 5.50 -3.91 15.85
C GLY A 50 4.37 -4.81 15.35
N GLU A 51 3.85 -5.70 16.21
CA GLU A 51 2.74 -6.61 15.88
C GLU A 51 1.41 -5.86 15.72
N ILE A 52 1.24 -4.74 16.43
CA ILE A 52 0.08 -3.85 16.26
C ILE A 52 0.08 -3.24 14.86
N TYR A 53 1.25 -2.95 14.27
CA TYR A 53 1.36 -2.43 12.89
C TYR A 53 1.17 -3.50 11.83
N THR A 54 1.70 -4.70 12.04
CA THR A 54 1.88 -5.70 10.97
C THR A 54 0.91 -6.86 11.02
N THR A 55 0.38 -7.20 12.20
CA THR A 55 -0.32 -8.46 12.43
C THR A 55 -1.77 -8.26 12.84
N TYR A 56 -2.02 -7.36 13.80
CA TYR A 56 -3.36 -7.19 14.34
C TYR A 56 -4.18 -6.16 13.56
N GLY A 57 -5.49 -6.47 13.42
CA GLY A 57 -6.48 -5.55 12.88
C GLY A 57 -6.94 -4.50 13.89
N ILE A 58 -8.23 -4.14 13.81
CA ILE A 58 -8.86 -3.22 14.78
C ILE A 58 -9.01 -3.91 16.14
N TRP A 59 -9.18 -5.22 16.15
CA TRP A 59 -9.23 -6.06 17.34
C TRP A 59 -8.60 -7.43 17.08
N PHE A 60 -8.27 -8.17 18.14
CA PHE A 60 -7.74 -9.53 18.07
C PHE A 60 -8.11 -10.33 19.32
N GLU A 61 -8.09 -11.67 19.19
CA GLU A 61 -8.44 -12.61 20.26
C GLU A 61 -7.23 -13.37 20.82
N LYS A 62 -6.20 -13.58 19.98
CA LYS A 62 -5.03 -14.38 20.37
C LYS A 62 -3.75 -13.62 20.05
N CYS A 63 -2.82 -13.66 20.98
CA CYS A 63 -1.47 -13.18 20.76
C CYS A 63 -0.71 -14.14 19.83
N VAL A 64 0.09 -13.59 18.93
CA VAL A 64 0.96 -14.38 18.02
C VAL A 64 2.32 -14.68 18.62
N SER A 65 2.66 -14.03 19.73
CA SER A 65 3.93 -14.19 20.44
C SER A 65 3.70 -14.55 21.89
N SER A 66 4.68 -15.23 22.47
CA SER A 66 4.72 -15.55 23.92
C SER A 66 6.09 -15.18 24.47
N ALA A 67 6.17 -14.99 25.79
CA ALA A 67 7.43 -14.72 26.49
C ALA A 67 7.53 -15.55 27.77
N ASP A 68 8.75 -15.86 28.17
CA ASP A 68 9.01 -16.49 29.47
C ASP A 68 8.99 -15.39 30.55
N GLU A 69 7.98 -15.44 31.42
CA GLU A 69 7.81 -14.48 32.49
C GLU A 69 8.97 -14.45 33.49
N GLU A 70 9.67 -15.56 33.67
CA GLU A 70 10.78 -15.65 34.65
C GLU A 70 11.98 -14.81 34.20
N LEU A 71 12.10 -14.58 32.90
CA LEU A 71 13.17 -13.76 32.29
C LEU A 71 12.85 -12.25 32.31
N LEU A 72 11.63 -11.85 32.72
CA LEU A 72 11.21 -10.45 32.67
C LEU A 72 11.44 -9.75 34.00
N THR A 73 12.14 -8.62 33.98
CA THR A 73 12.41 -7.78 35.18
C THR A 73 11.18 -7.02 35.64
N SER A 74 10.22 -6.76 34.78
CA SER A 74 8.95 -6.08 35.07
C SER A 74 7.85 -6.68 34.23
N LYS A 75 6.67 -6.85 34.80
CA LYS A 75 5.52 -7.47 34.16
C LYS A 75 4.36 -6.48 34.15
N LYS A 76 3.81 -6.21 32.98
CA LYS A 76 2.64 -5.38 32.76
C LYS A 76 1.63 -6.15 31.93
N TYR A 77 0.47 -6.39 32.51
CA TYR A 77 -0.55 -7.24 31.90
C TYR A 77 -1.71 -6.44 31.35
N PHE A 78 -2.24 -6.94 30.25
CA PHE A 78 -3.53 -6.54 29.70
C PHE A 78 -4.45 -7.78 29.61
N GLY A 79 -5.74 -7.51 29.51
CA GLY A 79 -6.76 -8.55 29.44
C GLY A 79 -7.93 -8.14 28.56
N HIS A 80 -9.01 -8.92 28.65
CA HIS A 80 -10.22 -8.70 27.86
C HIS A 80 -10.74 -7.26 28.00
N GLY A 81 -10.99 -6.63 26.86
CA GLY A 81 -11.52 -5.28 26.76
C GLY A 81 -10.47 -4.16 26.71
N ASP A 82 -9.21 -4.44 27.00
CA ASP A 82 -8.16 -3.43 26.99
C ASP A 82 -7.80 -2.97 25.55
N ILE A 83 -7.48 -1.67 25.42
CA ILE A 83 -6.98 -1.09 24.18
C ILE A 83 -5.46 -0.93 24.26
N LEU A 84 -4.76 -1.41 23.23
CA LEU A 84 -3.31 -1.33 23.10
C LEU A 84 -2.93 -0.28 22.06
N PHE A 85 -2.04 0.65 22.41
CA PHE A 85 -1.49 1.67 21.51
C PHE A 85 -0.01 1.44 21.28
N ALA A 86 0.43 1.36 20.03
CA ALA A 86 1.84 1.35 19.66
C ALA A 86 2.36 2.80 19.67
N ILE A 87 3.20 3.15 20.67
CA ILE A 87 3.68 4.52 20.90
C ILE A 87 5.02 4.82 20.23
N THR A 88 5.56 3.91 19.43
CA THR A 88 6.77 4.06 18.62
C THR A 88 6.47 3.60 17.21
N GLY A 89 6.82 4.39 16.20
CA GLY A 89 6.54 4.10 14.79
C GLY A 89 7.48 4.83 13.84
N GLU A 90 7.35 4.55 12.54
CA GLU A 90 8.19 5.12 11.49
C GLU A 90 7.54 6.35 10.83
N SER A 91 6.23 6.54 10.94
CA SER A 91 5.51 7.66 10.34
C SER A 91 4.62 8.39 11.36
N VAL A 92 4.42 9.69 11.14
CA VAL A 92 3.52 10.53 11.93
C VAL A 92 2.07 10.15 11.66
N GLU A 93 1.75 9.72 10.45
CA GLU A 93 0.40 9.35 10.04
C GLU A 93 -0.09 8.09 10.77
N ASP A 94 0.82 7.15 11.08
CA ASP A 94 0.48 5.85 11.68
C ASP A 94 0.76 5.78 13.18
N ILE A 95 1.37 6.80 13.78
CA ILE A 95 1.72 6.77 15.20
C ILE A 95 0.49 6.56 16.09
N ALA A 96 0.68 5.86 17.18
CA ALA A 96 -0.36 5.48 18.12
C ALA A 96 -1.49 4.63 17.48
N LYS A 97 -1.14 3.84 16.43
CA LYS A 97 -2.05 2.79 15.96
C LYS A 97 -2.47 1.93 17.13
N CYS A 98 -3.74 1.57 17.20
CA CYS A 98 -4.30 0.84 18.33
C CYS A 98 -5.17 -0.33 17.88
N CYS A 99 -5.35 -1.28 18.79
CA CYS A 99 -6.26 -2.41 18.63
C CYS A 99 -6.87 -2.80 19.98
N ALA A 100 -8.07 -3.39 19.96
CA ALA A 100 -8.71 -3.93 21.16
C ALA A 100 -8.35 -5.41 21.33
N TYR A 101 -8.08 -5.83 22.56
CA TYR A 101 -7.98 -7.25 22.88
C TYR A 101 -9.33 -7.77 23.36
N ILE A 102 -9.87 -8.77 22.67
CA ILE A 102 -11.17 -9.39 23.01
C ILE A 102 -11.04 -10.87 23.40
N GLY A 103 -9.80 -11.38 23.52
CA GLY A 103 -9.52 -12.70 24.08
C GLY A 103 -9.66 -12.72 25.60
N HIS A 104 -9.46 -13.87 26.19
CA HIS A 104 -9.68 -14.07 27.63
C HIS A 104 -8.39 -14.41 28.41
N ASP A 105 -7.25 -14.49 27.73
CA ASP A 105 -5.98 -14.72 28.39
C ASP A 105 -5.45 -13.46 29.07
N ASN A 106 -4.64 -13.62 30.12
CA ASN A 106 -3.89 -12.53 30.71
C ASN A 106 -2.54 -12.42 29.97
N CYS A 107 -2.35 -11.35 29.24
CA CYS A 107 -1.25 -11.20 28.28
C CYS A 107 -0.28 -10.08 28.72
N LEU A 108 0.99 -10.20 28.34
CA LEU A 108 2.05 -9.24 28.65
C LEU A 108 2.12 -8.11 27.59
N ALA A 109 2.16 -6.87 28.03
CA ALA A 109 2.34 -5.69 27.17
C ALA A 109 3.81 -5.30 27.05
N GLY A 110 4.33 -5.22 25.83
CA GLY A 110 5.69 -4.77 25.51
C GLY A 110 5.94 -3.29 25.83
N GLY A 111 7.20 -2.88 25.95
CA GLY A 111 7.63 -1.57 26.48
C GLY A 111 7.19 -0.35 25.69
N ASP A 112 6.96 -0.48 24.38
CA ASP A 112 6.48 0.60 23.50
C ASP A 112 4.99 0.48 23.19
N ILE A 113 4.25 -0.09 24.15
CA ILE A 113 2.79 -0.17 24.15
C ILE A 113 2.25 0.62 25.33
N VAL A 114 1.20 1.39 25.12
CA VAL A 114 0.33 1.93 26.17
C VAL A 114 -0.93 1.10 26.23
N VAL A 115 -1.29 0.65 27.42
CA VAL A 115 -2.52 -0.09 27.70
C VAL A 115 -3.53 0.89 28.31
N LEU A 116 -4.73 0.91 27.77
CA LEU A 116 -5.88 1.66 28.28
C LEU A 116 -6.93 0.67 28.76
N LYS A 117 -7.26 0.73 30.06
CA LYS A 117 -8.38 0.01 30.67
C LYS A 117 -9.60 0.92 30.76
N HIS A 118 -10.77 0.42 30.45
CA HIS A 118 -12.03 1.19 30.42
C HIS A 118 -13.25 0.29 30.64
N ASN A 119 -14.44 0.89 30.71
CA ASN A 119 -15.72 0.18 30.88
C ASN A 119 -16.62 0.27 29.65
N GLU A 120 -16.15 0.84 28.54
CA GLU A 120 -16.87 0.96 27.27
C GLU A 120 -16.78 -0.32 26.45
N ASP A 121 -17.55 -0.44 25.36
CA ASP A 121 -17.40 -1.55 24.43
C ASP A 121 -16.03 -1.51 23.73
N PRO A 122 -15.20 -2.58 23.83
CA PRO A 122 -13.82 -2.54 23.33
C PRO A 122 -13.74 -2.39 21.82
N LYS A 123 -14.64 -3.01 21.07
CA LYS A 123 -14.67 -2.87 19.61
C LYS A 123 -15.10 -1.46 19.22
N TYR A 124 -16.11 -0.89 19.91
CA TYR A 124 -16.50 0.50 19.70
C TYR A 124 -15.32 1.46 19.89
N MET A 125 -14.59 1.31 21.00
CA MET A 125 -13.41 2.12 21.29
C MET A 125 -12.37 2.01 20.18
N ALA A 126 -12.07 0.79 19.73
CA ALA A 126 -11.09 0.57 18.66
C ALA A 126 -11.54 1.17 17.32
N TYR A 127 -12.83 1.05 16.97
CA TYR A 127 -13.40 1.69 15.78
C TYR A 127 -13.35 3.22 15.87
N ALA A 128 -13.78 3.80 16.99
CA ALA A 128 -13.75 5.26 17.20
C ALA A 128 -12.32 5.82 17.11
N LEU A 129 -11.37 5.10 17.68
CA LEU A 129 -9.95 5.44 17.62
C LEU A 129 -9.30 5.20 16.24
N SER A 130 -9.97 4.52 15.32
CA SER A 130 -9.47 4.32 13.96
C SER A 130 -9.97 5.37 12.95
N THR A 131 -10.83 6.30 13.36
CA THR A 131 -11.36 7.37 12.50
C THR A 131 -10.28 8.36 12.08
N VAL A 132 -10.53 9.07 10.97
CA VAL A 132 -9.61 10.11 10.48
C VAL A 132 -9.42 11.22 11.52
N ASP A 133 -10.48 11.59 12.26
CA ASP A 133 -10.37 12.60 13.31
C ASP A 133 -9.49 12.14 14.47
N ALA A 134 -9.72 10.93 14.99
CA ALA A 134 -8.86 10.35 16.02
C ALA A 134 -7.41 10.23 15.54
N GLN A 135 -7.17 9.85 14.28
CA GLN A 135 -5.82 9.75 13.73
C GLN A 135 -5.12 11.11 13.66
N LYS A 136 -5.83 12.19 13.29
CA LYS A 136 -5.29 13.56 13.34
C LYS A 136 -4.88 13.97 14.76
N GLN A 137 -5.63 13.56 15.78
CA GLN A 137 -5.29 13.83 17.17
C GLN A 137 -4.04 13.04 17.60
N LYS A 138 -3.90 11.78 17.18
CA LYS A 138 -2.73 10.93 17.41
C LYS A 138 -1.47 11.45 16.73
N SER A 139 -1.59 12.02 15.53
CA SER A 139 -0.50 12.49 14.67
C SER A 139 0.22 13.75 15.19
N LYS A 140 -0.03 14.17 16.43
CA LYS A 140 0.71 15.23 17.14
C LYS A 140 2.04 14.75 17.75
N GLY A 141 2.43 13.51 17.47
CA GLY A 141 3.67 12.89 17.96
C GLY A 141 4.93 13.64 17.56
N LYS A 142 5.96 13.59 18.41
CA LYS A 142 7.24 14.26 18.19
C LYS A 142 8.17 13.38 17.37
N VAL A 143 8.69 13.90 16.27
CA VAL A 143 9.72 13.24 15.46
C VAL A 143 11.08 13.37 16.18
N LYS A 144 11.70 12.24 16.49
CA LYS A 144 13.07 12.17 16.98
C LYS A 144 13.87 11.31 16.00
N SER A 145 14.75 11.94 15.21
CA SER A 145 15.52 11.26 14.19
C SER A 145 14.61 10.63 13.09
N LYS A 146 14.69 9.31 12.87
CA LYS A 146 13.83 8.57 11.93
C LYS A 146 12.63 7.89 12.59
N VAL A 147 12.40 8.13 13.88
CA VAL A 147 11.38 7.45 14.67
C VAL A 147 10.45 8.47 15.30
N VAL A 148 9.15 8.23 15.23
CA VAL A 148 8.11 9.04 15.84
C VAL A 148 7.70 8.40 17.16
N HIS A 149 7.53 9.22 18.19
CA HIS A 149 7.09 8.77 19.51
C HIS A 149 5.83 9.49 19.96
N SER A 150 4.93 8.75 20.59
CA SER A 150 3.80 9.27 21.36
C SER A 150 4.04 8.99 22.86
N SER A 151 3.20 9.54 23.72
CA SER A 151 3.32 9.40 25.17
C SER A 151 1.96 9.13 25.82
N VAL A 152 1.97 8.67 27.07
CA VAL A 152 0.73 8.48 27.85
C VAL A 152 -0.10 9.78 27.95
N PRO A 153 0.48 10.97 28.19
CA PRO A 153 -0.27 12.23 28.14
C PRO A 153 -0.90 12.51 26.77
N ASP A 154 -0.19 12.22 25.66
CA ASP A 154 -0.73 12.42 24.32
C ASP A 154 -1.93 11.51 24.05
N ILE A 155 -1.84 10.24 24.49
CA ILE A 155 -2.95 9.28 24.39
C ILE A 155 -4.14 9.74 25.23
N LYS A 156 -3.91 10.18 26.48
CA LYS A 156 -4.96 10.70 27.36
C LYS A 156 -5.74 11.88 26.79
N ALA A 157 -5.11 12.70 25.97
CA ALA A 157 -5.69 13.88 25.39
C ALA A 157 -6.59 13.61 24.15
N ILE A 158 -6.59 12.38 23.62
CA ILE A 158 -7.43 12.01 22.46
C ILE A 158 -8.89 12.01 22.92
N SER A 159 -9.75 12.71 22.17
CA SER A 159 -11.19 12.82 22.46
C SER A 159 -12.00 12.07 21.40
N ILE A 160 -12.97 11.28 21.86
CA ILE A 160 -13.86 10.49 21.02
C ILE A 160 -15.31 10.62 21.52
N PRO A 161 -16.33 10.41 20.68
CA PRO A 161 -17.72 10.37 21.12
C PRO A 161 -17.97 9.12 21.97
N VAL A 162 -18.72 9.24 23.05
CA VAL A 162 -19.04 8.14 23.98
C VAL A 162 -20.56 8.05 24.20
N PRO A 163 -21.30 7.47 23.24
CA PRO A 163 -22.72 7.21 23.46
C PRO A 163 -22.93 6.07 24.47
N PRO A 164 -24.12 5.89 25.03
CA PRO A 164 -24.44 4.76 25.90
C PRO A 164 -24.13 3.40 25.26
N LEU A 165 -23.79 2.41 26.08
CA LEU A 165 -23.35 1.07 25.65
C LEU A 165 -24.33 0.38 24.65
N SER A 166 -25.65 0.63 24.77
CA SER A 166 -26.64 0.09 23.81
C SER A 166 -26.46 0.63 22.39
N VAL A 167 -26.07 1.90 22.27
CA VAL A 167 -25.77 2.55 20.97
C VAL A 167 -24.40 2.06 20.45
N GLN A 168 -23.39 1.99 21.33
CA GLN A 168 -22.08 1.48 20.97
C GLN A 168 -22.17 0.07 20.35
N ARG A 169 -22.89 -0.85 21.00
CA ARG A 169 -23.07 -2.24 20.52
C ARG A 169 -23.80 -2.31 19.17
N GLU A 170 -24.78 -1.45 18.92
CA GLU A 170 -25.46 -1.44 17.62
C GLU A 170 -24.54 -0.91 16.52
N ILE A 171 -23.74 0.12 16.81
CA ILE A 171 -22.71 0.63 15.89
C ILE A 171 -21.69 -0.46 15.59
N VAL A 172 -21.17 -1.15 16.61
CA VAL A 172 -20.22 -2.26 16.46
C VAL A 172 -20.78 -3.35 15.55
N LYS A 173 -22.04 -3.75 15.75
CA LYS A 173 -22.69 -4.76 14.91
C LYS A 173 -22.72 -4.35 13.43
N ILE A 174 -23.02 -3.08 13.14
CA ILE A 174 -23.02 -2.56 11.77
C ILE A 174 -21.59 -2.57 11.21
N LEU A 175 -20.61 -2.08 11.99
CA LEU A 175 -19.23 -1.99 11.56
C LEU A 175 -18.54 -3.35 11.42
N ASP A 176 -18.84 -4.31 12.27
CA ASP A 176 -18.35 -5.69 12.14
C ASP A 176 -18.82 -6.31 10.82
N ASN A 177 -20.11 -6.17 10.46
CA ASN A 177 -20.63 -6.63 9.18
C ASN A 177 -19.94 -5.93 7.98
N PHE A 178 -19.73 -4.61 8.06
CA PHE A 178 -19.01 -3.89 7.01
C PHE A 178 -17.54 -4.32 6.89
N THR A 179 -16.90 -4.58 8.02
CA THR A 179 -15.50 -5.05 8.07
C THR A 179 -15.38 -6.43 7.42
N GLU A 180 -16.28 -7.36 7.76
CA GLU A 180 -16.33 -8.71 7.19
C GLU A 180 -16.56 -8.68 5.68
N LEU A 181 -17.63 -8.01 5.23
CA LEU A 181 -17.95 -7.88 3.80
C LEU A 181 -16.83 -7.19 3.01
N THR A 182 -16.18 -6.18 3.59
CA THR A 182 -15.06 -5.48 2.93
C THR A 182 -13.82 -6.38 2.85
N ALA A 183 -13.58 -7.19 3.88
CA ALA A 183 -12.47 -8.15 3.89
C ALA A 183 -12.68 -9.26 2.84
N GLU A 184 -13.89 -9.84 2.76
CA GLU A 184 -14.27 -10.84 1.76
C GLU A 184 -14.10 -10.27 0.34
N LEU A 185 -14.70 -9.11 0.06
CA LEU A 185 -14.60 -8.46 -1.25
C LEU A 185 -13.14 -8.16 -1.63
N ARG A 186 -12.32 -7.75 -0.66
CA ARG A 186 -10.89 -7.51 -0.90
C ARG A 186 -10.14 -8.79 -1.25
N VAL A 187 -10.45 -9.91 -0.62
CA VAL A 187 -9.87 -11.23 -0.93
C VAL A 187 -10.26 -11.63 -2.36
N GLU A 188 -11.55 -11.52 -2.72
CA GLU A 188 -12.05 -11.81 -4.06
C GLU A 188 -11.38 -10.95 -5.14
N LEU A 189 -11.33 -9.63 -4.96
CA LEU A 189 -10.69 -8.71 -5.90
C LEU A 189 -9.18 -8.97 -6.03
N THR A 190 -8.51 -9.35 -4.94
CA THR A 190 -7.08 -9.68 -4.97
C THR A 190 -6.84 -11.00 -5.73
N ALA A 191 -7.71 -12.00 -5.52
CA ALA A 191 -7.65 -13.26 -6.24
C ALA A 191 -7.95 -13.06 -7.75
N GLU A 192 -8.96 -12.23 -8.07
CA GLU A 192 -9.28 -11.85 -9.45
C GLU A 192 -8.09 -11.16 -10.12
N LEU A 193 -7.46 -10.18 -9.44
CA LEU A 193 -6.27 -9.51 -9.96
C LEU A 193 -5.14 -10.50 -10.27
N ALA A 194 -4.88 -11.44 -9.35
CA ALA A 194 -3.86 -12.47 -9.57
C ALA A 194 -4.20 -13.39 -10.75
N ALA A 195 -5.47 -13.76 -10.91
CA ALA A 195 -5.95 -14.56 -12.03
C ALA A 195 -5.82 -13.80 -13.37
N ARG A 196 -6.20 -12.51 -13.39
CA ARG A 196 -6.08 -11.66 -14.59
C ARG A 196 -4.62 -11.43 -14.99
N LYS A 197 -3.71 -11.24 -14.02
CA LYS A 197 -2.27 -11.14 -14.33
C LYS A 197 -1.74 -12.41 -15.00
N LYS A 198 -2.08 -13.60 -14.49
CA LYS A 198 -1.71 -14.88 -15.11
C LYS A 198 -2.32 -15.04 -16.51
N GLN A 199 -3.57 -14.61 -16.70
CA GLN A 199 -4.24 -14.64 -17.97
C GLN A 199 -3.56 -13.70 -18.97
N TYR A 200 -3.20 -12.49 -18.54
CA TYR A 200 -2.44 -11.53 -19.33
C TYR A 200 -1.09 -12.10 -19.76
N GLU A 201 -0.29 -12.64 -18.83
CA GLU A 201 1.00 -13.26 -19.11
C GLU A 201 0.88 -14.37 -20.16
N TYR A 202 -0.10 -15.26 -19.99
CA TYR A 202 -0.36 -16.35 -20.96
C TYR A 202 -0.71 -15.83 -22.35
N TYR A 203 -1.69 -14.94 -22.48
CA TYR A 203 -2.10 -14.43 -23.78
C TYR A 203 -1.04 -13.55 -24.43
N ARG A 204 -0.31 -12.76 -23.66
CA ARG A 204 0.84 -11.98 -24.14
C ARG A 204 1.85 -12.90 -24.81
N ASP A 205 2.29 -13.94 -24.12
CA ASP A 205 3.30 -14.86 -24.64
C ASP A 205 2.80 -15.63 -25.86
N GLN A 206 1.52 -16.01 -25.90
CA GLN A 206 0.90 -16.62 -27.09
C GLN A 206 0.84 -15.67 -28.27
N MET A 207 0.40 -14.42 -28.06
CA MET A 207 0.27 -13.42 -29.14
C MET A 207 1.62 -12.95 -29.71
N LEU A 208 2.69 -13.06 -28.92
CA LEU A 208 4.06 -12.74 -29.33
C LEU A 208 4.81 -13.94 -29.94
N THR A 209 4.17 -15.11 -30.00
CA THR A 209 4.72 -16.32 -30.62
C THR A 209 4.21 -16.47 -32.03
N PHE A 210 5.12 -16.46 -33.03
CA PHE A 210 4.77 -16.55 -34.43
C PHE A 210 5.41 -17.77 -35.12
N PRO A 211 4.71 -18.40 -36.10
CA PRO A 211 5.34 -19.25 -37.09
C PRO A 211 6.41 -18.46 -37.90
N LYS A 212 7.36 -19.16 -38.46
CA LYS A 212 8.44 -18.51 -39.27
C LYS A 212 7.91 -17.75 -40.49
N SER A 213 6.73 -18.15 -41.01
CA SER A 213 6.10 -17.52 -42.19
C SER A 213 5.48 -16.14 -41.89
N ASP A 214 5.13 -15.85 -40.63
CA ASP A 214 4.23 -14.74 -40.31
C ASP A 214 4.96 -13.54 -39.65
N ALA A 215 6.23 -13.72 -39.30
CA ALA A 215 7.06 -12.67 -38.70
C ALA A 215 8.54 -12.88 -39.07
N THR A 216 9.26 -11.78 -39.25
CA THR A 216 10.71 -11.78 -39.44
C THR A 216 11.41 -11.74 -38.11
N GLU A 217 12.43 -12.59 -37.91
CA GLU A 217 13.27 -12.57 -36.73
C GLU A 217 14.46 -11.61 -36.96
N TYR A 218 14.63 -10.68 -35.99
CA TYR A 218 15.74 -9.73 -35.95
C TYR A 218 16.50 -9.86 -34.62
N GLN A 219 17.81 -9.59 -34.69
CA GLN A 219 18.51 -9.15 -33.47
C GLN A 219 18.15 -7.68 -33.21
N LEU A 220 17.98 -7.31 -31.95
CA LEU A 220 17.53 -5.96 -31.60
C LEU A 220 18.52 -4.88 -32.09
N ALA A 221 19.83 -5.18 -32.14
CA ALA A 221 20.85 -4.29 -32.70
C ALA A 221 20.69 -4.01 -34.21
N GLU A 222 19.92 -4.82 -34.96
CA GLU A 222 19.66 -4.61 -36.39
C GLU A 222 18.54 -3.59 -36.61
N ILE A 223 17.68 -3.38 -35.63
CA ILE A 223 16.43 -2.61 -35.75
C ILE A 223 16.21 -1.56 -34.67
N ALA A 224 17.18 -1.35 -33.76
CA ALA A 224 17.11 -0.34 -32.70
C ALA A 224 18.47 0.23 -32.35
N ASP A 225 18.49 1.51 -32.02
CA ASP A 225 19.62 2.20 -31.41
C ASP A 225 19.50 2.25 -29.88
N PHE A 226 20.64 2.42 -29.18
CA PHE A 226 20.72 2.43 -27.75
C PHE A 226 21.50 3.65 -27.22
N SER A 227 21.00 4.29 -26.17
CA SER A 227 21.68 5.43 -25.53
C SER A 227 21.67 5.27 -24.01
N TYR A 228 22.85 5.38 -23.40
CA TYR A 228 22.99 5.41 -21.93
C TYR A 228 22.53 6.75 -21.37
N GLY A 229 21.95 6.72 -20.16
CA GLY A 229 21.44 7.92 -19.50
C GLY A 229 22.51 8.76 -18.83
N TYR A 230 22.06 9.80 -18.13
CA TYR A 230 22.86 10.82 -17.49
C TYR A 230 23.34 10.40 -16.09
N THR A 231 24.58 10.75 -15.74
CA THR A 231 25.13 10.52 -14.41
C THR A 231 25.01 11.79 -13.58
N ASP A 232 24.19 11.74 -12.54
CA ASP A 232 24.03 12.81 -11.57
C ASP A 232 23.61 12.26 -10.21
N LYS A 233 23.65 13.12 -9.17
CA LYS A 233 23.17 12.82 -7.84
C LYS A 233 21.66 13.14 -7.74
N ALA A 234 20.86 12.13 -7.46
CA ALA A 234 19.43 12.30 -7.23
C ALA A 234 19.14 13.11 -5.96
N SER A 235 18.14 14.01 -6.03
CA SER A 235 17.70 14.89 -4.94
C SER A 235 16.21 14.73 -4.70
N ASP A 236 15.74 15.09 -3.51
CA ASP A 236 14.29 15.16 -3.20
C ASP A 236 13.64 16.39 -3.83
N HIS A 237 14.44 17.34 -4.35
CA HIS A 237 13.99 18.60 -4.95
C HIS A 237 14.68 18.84 -6.30
N GLY A 238 13.94 19.41 -7.24
CA GLY A 238 14.40 19.76 -8.59
C GLY A 238 13.22 20.14 -9.48
N ASP A 239 13.50 20.59 -10.69
CA ASP A 239 12.50 20.96 -11.70
C ASP A 239 12.22 19.84 -12.73
N THR A 240 13.02 18.78 -12.69
CA THR A 240 12.97 17.68 -13.66
C THR A 240 13.08 16.34 -12.92
N ARG A 241 12.15 15.43 -13.17
CA ARG A 241 12.19 14.11 -12.59
C ARG A 241 13.41 13.33 -13.05
N PHE A 242 14.09 12.63 -12.13
CA PHE A 242 15.25 11.80 -12.42
C PHE A 242 14.89 10.33 -12.28
N ILE A 243 14.63 9.68 -13.41
CA ILE A 243 14.19 8.26 -13.44
C ILE A 243 15.40 7.35 -13.22
N ARG A 244 15.30 6.51 -12.19
CA ARG A 244 16.32 5.54 -11.77
C ARG A 244 15.84 4.12 -12.02
N ILE A 245 16.76 3.15 -11.94
CA ILE A 245 16.43 1.70 -12.04
C ILE A 245 15.41 1.24 -10.99
N THR A 246 15.36 1.91 -9.83
CA THR A 246 14.40 1.64 -8.74
C THR A 246 13.01 2.19 -9.00
N ASP A 247 12.88 3.10 -9.97
CA ASP A 247 11.61 3.74 -10.31
C ASP A 247 10.82 2.93 -11.37
N ILE A 248 11.38 1.78 -11.84
CA ILE A 248 10.71 0.87 -12.76
C ILE A 248 10.13 -0.32 -11.97
N THR A 249 8.81 -0.46 -12.00
CA THR A 249 8.11 -1.57 -11.36
C THR A 249 8.41 -2.91 -12.06
N PRO A 250 8.16 -4.08 -11.43
CA PRO A 250 8.35 -5.37 -12.08
C PRO A 250 7.55 -5.55 -13.38
N ASP A 251 6.42 -4.87 -13.52
CA ASP A 251 5.52 -4.89 -14.69
C ASP A 251 5.75 -3.74 -15.66
N GLY A 252 6.90 -3.05 -15.55
CA GLY A 252 7.36 -2.07 -16.54
C GLY A 252 6.70 -0.70 -16.49
N HIS A 253 6.09 -0.33 -15.38
CA HIS A 253 5.48 0.99 -15.15
C HIS A 253 6.36 1.89 -14.29
N LEU A 254 6.08 3.19 -14.32
CA LEU A 254 6.76 4.18 -13.51
C LEU A 254 6.20 4.19 -12.07
N GLN A 255 7.08 3.95 -11.09
CA GLN A 255 6.73 4.10 -9.68
C GLN A 255 6.66 5.59 -9.30
N THR A 256 5.57 5.99 -8.65
CA THR A 256 5.36 7.37 -8.20
C THR A 256 5.88 7.64 -6.78
N ALA A 257 6.03 6.60 -5.97
CA ALA A 257 6.58 6.71 -4.62
C ALA A 257 8.10 6.99 -4.66
N ASP A 258 8.61 7.78 -3.71
CA ASP A 258 10.04 8.15 -3.60
C ASP A 258 10.63 8.78 -4.88
N ALA A 259 9.83 9.57 -5.60
CA ALA A 259 10.29 10.30 -6.78
C ALA A 259 11.52 11.16 -6.47
N LYS A 260 12.53 11.13 -7.35
CA LYS A 260 13.74 11.95 -7.23
C LYS A 260 13.86 12.89 -8.42
N TYR A 261 14.59 13.96 -8.20
CA TYR A 261 14.67 15.09 -9.12
C TYR A 261 16.11 15.53 -9.34
N ILE A 262 16.33 16.27 -10.42
CA ILE A 262 17.54 17.02 -10.73
C ILE A 262 17.15 18.39 -11.28
N THR A 263 18.13 19.29 -11.40
CA THR A 263 17.95 20.57 -12.10
C THR A 263 18.29 20.41 -13.58
N LEU A 264 17.38 20.81 -14.48
CA LEU A 264 17.63 20.80 -15.91
C LEU A 264 18.70 21.82 -16.31
N ASN A 265 19.64 21.37 -17.15
CA ASN A 265 20.72 22.20 -17.67
C ASN A 265 21.12 21.76 -19.10
N SER A 266 22.07 22.50 -19.72
CA SER A 266 22.54 22.18 -21.08
C SER A 266 23.14 20.78 -21.25
N ASN A 267 23.73 20.21 -20.18
CA ASN A 267 24.40 18.91 -20.24
C ASN A 267 23.42 17.73 -20.19
N ASN A 268 22.31 17.89 -19.46
CA ASN A 268 21.33 16.82 -19.26
C ASN A 268 20.10 16.94 -20.17
N LYS A 269 19.85 18.09 -20.82
CA LYS A 269 18.71 18.33 -21.71
C LYS A 269 18.56 17.28 -22.82
N LYS A 270 19.66 16.72 -23.35
CA LYS A 270 19.63 15.68 -24.38
C LYS A 270 19.12 14.31 -23.88
N TYR A 271 18.99 14.14 -22.57
CA TYR A 271 18.46 12.91 -21.96
C TYR A 271 16.99 13.04 -21.53
N LEU A 272 16.32 14.10 -21.96
CA LEU A 272 14.89 14.25 -21.75
C LEU A 272 14.13 13.10 -22.44
N LEU A 273 13.18 12.55 -21.71
CA LEU A 273 12.24 11.56 -22.22
C LEU A 273 11.03 12.24 -22.85
N GLN A 274 10.49 11.61 -23.86
CA GLN A 274 9.21 11.93 -24.50
C GLN A 274 8.23 10.80 -24.26
N LYS A 275 6.93 11.10 -24.28
CA LYS A 275 5.91 10.03 -24.24
C LYS A 275 6.17 9.01 -25.35
N GLY A 276 6.08 7.75 -24.96
CA GLY A 276 6.38 6.62 -25.85
C GLY A 276 7.84 6.16 -25.82
N ASP A 277 8.72 6.86 -25.14
CA ASP A 277 10.12 6.41 -25.00
C ASP A 277 10.24 5.15 -24.14
N LEU A 278 11.23 4.35 -24.48
CA LEU A 278 11.57 3.11 -23.77
C LEU A 278 12.89 3.27 -23.02
N VAL A 279 12.91 2.97 -21.72
CA VAL A 279 14.14 2.93 -20.92
C VAL A 279 14.24 1.64 -20.13
N MET A 280 15.38 0.94 -20.24
CA MET A 280 15.64 -0.35 -19.62
C MET A 280 16.70 -0.23 -18.52
N ALA A 281 16.46 -0.87 -17.38
CA ALA A 281 17.42 -1.01 -16.31
C ALA A 281 18.53 -2.01 -16.71
N ARG A 282 19.80 -1.55 -16.71
CA ARG A 282 20.92 -2.37 -17.21
C ARG A 282 21.70 -3.15 -16.14
N THR A 283 21.39 -2.94 -14.85
CA THR A 283 22.24 -3.46 -13.76
C THR A 283 21.44 -3.87 -12.52
N GLY A 284 22.05 -4.74 -11.71
CA GLY A 284 21.53 -5.17 -10.42
C GLY A 284 20.30 -6.08 -10.52
N ALA A 285 19.53 -6.20 -9.44
CA ALA A 285 18.33 -7.03 -9.37
C ALA A 285 17.19 -6.55 -10.29
N THR A 286 17.31 -5.35 -10.87
CA THR A 286 16.30 -4.75 -11.76
C THR A 286 16.69 -4.86 -13.24
N PHE A 287 17.82 -5.49 -13.58
CA PHE A 287 18.26 -5.62 -14.96
C PHE A 287 17.14 -6.15 -15.86
N GLY A 288 17.11 -5.68 -17.09
CA GLY A 288 16.12 -6.10 -18.10
C GLY A 288 14.73 -5.46 -17.99
N LYS A 289 14.34 -4.95 -16.82
CA LYS A 289 13.04 -4.25 -16.69
C LYS A 289 13.00 -3.03 -17.59
N THR A 290 11.95 -2.93 -18.39
CA THR A 290 11.78 -1.87 -19.38
C THR A 290 10.52 -1.05 -19.06
N LEU A 291 10.70 0.26 -18.90
CA LEU A 291 9.64 1.25 -18.76
C LEU A 291 9.24 1.76 -20.14
N TYR A 292 7.94 1.82 -20.38
CA TYR A 292 7.34 2.66 -21.41
C TYR A 292 6.90 3.97 -20.77
N PHE A 293 7.51 5.09 -21.18
CA PHE A 293 7.28 6.38 -20.53
C PHE A 293 6.02 7.05 -21.06
N GLU A 294 5.00 7.22 -20.21
CA GLU A 294 3.70 7.80 -20.56
C GLU A 294 3.37 9.09 -19.77
N ASP A 295 4.25 9.49 -18.83
CA ASP A 295 3.99 10.64 -17.99
C ASP A 295 4.09 11.97 -18.76
N ASP A 296 3.34 12.97 -18.30
CA ASP A 296 3.43 14.34 -18.77
C ASP A 296 4.54 15.15 -18.07
N GLU A 297 5.05 14.63 -16.94
CA GLU A 297 6.12 15.26 -16.16
C GLU A 297 7.44 15.21 -16.94
N GLN A 298 8.14 16.34 -16.98
CA GLN A 298 9.46 16.40 -17.59
C GLN A 298 10.44 15.49 -16.86
N ALA A 299 11.08 14.57 -17.58
CA ALA A 299 11.93 13.54 -16.97
C ALA A 299 13.24 13.33 -17.75
N VAL A 300 14.31 13.06 -16.99
CA VAL A 300 15.64 12.64 -17.48
C VAL A 300 15.94 11.26 -16.92
N TYR A 301 16.50 10.35 -17.73
CA TYR A 301 16.84 9.01 -17.30
C TYR A 301 18.31 8.87 -16.85
N ALA A 302 18.52 8.14 -15.76
CA ALA A 302 19.81 7.97 -15.12
C ALA A 302 20.75 7.03 -15.90
N SER A 303 22.07 7.11 -15.65
CA SER A 303 23.13 6.36 -16.35
C SER A 303 23.05 4.82 -16.23
N PHE A 304 22.33 4.31 -15.25
CA PHE A 304 22.03 2.89 -15.11
C PHE A 304 20.81 2.44 -15.94
N LEU A 305 20.25 3.34 -16.74
CA LEU A 305 19.22 3.07 -17.72
C LEU A 305 19.79 3.18 -19.14
N ILE A 306 19.23 2.41 -20.05
CA ILE A 306 19.49 2.47 -21.50
C ILE A 306 18.17 2.84 -22.18
N LYS A 307 18.16 3.96 -22.92
CA LYS A 307 17.06 4.30 -23.83
C LYS A 307 17.16 3.42 -25.06
N ILE A 308 16.05 2.79 -25.43
CA ILE A 308 15.91 1.94 -26.61
C ILE A 308 15.12 2.72 -27.65
N MET A 309 15.65 2.85 -28.84
CA MET A 309 15.08 3.61 -29.94
C MET A 309 14.86 2.70 -31.16
N PRO A 310 13.74 1.94 -31.22
CA PRO A 310 13.41 1.09 -32.35
C PRO A 310 13.23 1.91 -33.63
N ASN A 311 13.56 1.30 -34.77
CA ASN A 311 13.17 1.85 -36.08
C ASN A 311 11.64 1.77 -36.22
N PRO A 312 10.90 2.90 -36.27
CA PRO A 312 9.44 2.91 -36.24
C PRO A 312 8.78 2.30 -37.48
N GLU A 313 9.52 2.13 -38.58
CA GLU A 313 9.02 1.45 -39.78
C GLU A 313 9.02 -0.08 -39.61
N ILE A 314 9.76 -0.62 -38.64
CA ILE A 314 9.91 -2.06 -38.40
C ILE A 314 9.27 -2.47 -37.11
N LEU A 315 9.54 -1.73 -36.01
CA LEU A 315 9.17 -2.12 -34.65
C LEU A 315 8.58 -0.94 -33.90
N THR A 316 7.33 -1.06 -33.42
CA THR A 316 6.71 -0.04 -32.59
C THR A 316 7.20 -0.14 -31.13
N ASN A 317 7.34 1.00 -30.46
CA ASN A 317 7.79 1.05 -29.07
C ASN A 317 6.86 0.27 -28.13
N ARG A 318 5.55 0.35 -28.36
CA ARG A 318 4.56 -0.32 -27.51
C ARG A 318 4.59 -1.85 -27.66
N TYR A 319 4.76 -2.36 -28.91
CA TYR A 319 4.93 -3.79 -29.15
C TYR A 319 6.20 -4.31 -28.50
N TYR A 320 7.32 -3.57 -28.63
CA TYR A 320 8.57 -3.93 -27.93
C TYR A 320 8.39 -3.95 -26.41
N TRP A 321 7.66 -2.99 -25.84
CA TRP A 321 7.42 -2.95 -24.41
C TRP A 321 6.70 -4.22 -23.92
N HIS A 322 5.61 -4.64 -24.59
CA HIS A 322 4.93 -5.90 -24.25
C HIS A 322 5.84 -7.11 -24.42
N TYR A 323 6.68 -7.12 -25.48
CA TYR A 323 7.67 -8.16 -25.67
C TYR A 323 8.67 -8.20 -24.49
N SER A 324 9.15 -7.07 -24.03
CA SER A 324 10.11 -6.97 -22.91
C SER A 324 9.56 -7.46 -21.55
N GLN A 325 8.24 -7.63 -21.46
CA GLN A 325 7.57 -8.21 -20.27
C GLN A 325 7.35 -9.73 -20.40
N SER A 326 7.56 -10.31 -21.60
CA SER A 326 7.24 -11.71 -21.91
C SER A 326 8.32 -12.69 -21.43
N SER A 327 7.95 -13.97 -21.31
CA SER A 327 8.90 -15.05 -21.06
C SER A 327 9.91 -15.18 -22.21
N LEU A 328 9.51 -14.92 -23.45
CA LEU A 328 10.35 -14.93 -24.64
C LEU A 328 11.55 -13.98 -24.55
N TYR A 329 11.36 -12.83 -23.92
CA TYR A 329 12.44 -11.87 -23.65
C TYR A 329 13.28 -12.30 -22.44
N TRP A 330 12.64 -12.66 -21.34
CA TRP A 330 13.34 -12.96 -20.10
C TRP A 330 14.19 -14.20 -20.17
N ASP A 331 13.80 -15.23 -20.94
CA ASP A 331 14.61 -16.42 -21.19
C ASP A 331 15.94 -16.05 -21.89
N GLN A 332 15.90 -15.08 -22.80
CA GLN A 332 17.10 -14.59 -23.47
C GLN A 332 17.92 -13.65 -22.56
N ALA A 333 17.27 -12.69 -21.90
CA ALA A 333 17.93 -11.71 -21.03
C ALA A 333 18.70 -12.40 -19.90
N ASN A 334 18.11 -13.42 -19.27
CA ASN A 334 18.75 -14.22 -18.21
C ASN A 334 19.99 -15.00 -18.72
N ASN A 335 20.00 -15.41 -20.00
CA ASN A 335 21.15 -16.09 -20.60
C ASN A 335 22.23 -15.12 -21.12
N LEU A 336 21.88 -13.86 -21.36
CA LEU A 336 22.77 -12.85 -21.92
C LEU A 336 23.40 -11.93 -20.88
N VAL A 337 22.83 -11.89 -19.66
CA VAL A 337 23.36 -11.08 -18.55
C VAL A 337 24.68 -11.65 -18.06
N SER A 338 25.65 -10.77 -17.76
CA SER A 338 26.91 -11.22 -17.14
C SER A 338 26.73 -11.55 -15.67
N THR A 339 27.31 -12.68 -15.22
CA THR A 339 27.14 -13.23 -13.85
C THR A 339 28.34 -12.99 -12.93
N GLY A 340 29.35 -12.24 -13.36
CA GLY A 340 30.54 -11.91 -12.57
C GLY A 340 30.29 -10.72 -11.64
N GLY A 341 29.84 -10.96 -10.42
CA GLY A 341 29.53 -9.91 -9.45
C GLY A 341 28.10 -9.38 -9.60
N GLN A 342 27.93 -8.06 -9.69
CA GLN A 342 26.62 -7.47 -9.94
C GLN A 342 26.16 -7.75 -11.38
N PRO A 343 24.93 -8.28 -11.61
CA PRO A 343 24.41 -8.54 -12.96
C PRO A 343 24.51 -7.29 -13.85
N GLN A 344 25.03 -7.47 -15.08
CA GLN A 344 25.14 -6.40 -16.08
C GLN A 344 24.50 -6.83 -17.40
N PHE A 345 23.49 -6.12 -17.82
CA PHE A 345 22.77 -6.31 -19.08
C PHE A 345 22.94 -5.05 -19.93
N ASN A 346 24.11 -4.89 -20.52
CA ASN A 346 24.51 -3.70 -21.28
C ASN A 346 23.92 -3.67 -22.69
N ALA A 347 24.12 -2.57 -23.44
CA ALA A 347 23.62 -2.40 -24.80
C ALA A 347 24.03 -3.52 -25.78
N ASN A 348 25.27 -4.04 -25.62
CA ASN A 348 25.75 -5.15 -26.47
C ASN A 348 25.00 -6.47 -26.17
N ALA A 349 24.71 -6.74 -24.91
CA ALA A 349 23.92 -7.91 -24.50
C ALA A 349 22.45 -7.75 -24.97
N LEU A 350 21.86 -6.56 -24.75
CA LEU A 350 20.52 -6.23 -25.21
C LEU A 350 20.40 -6.36 -26.73
N GLY A 351 21.38 -5.86 -27.48
CA GLY A 351 21.38 -5.93 -28.96
C GLY A 351 21.37 -7.34 -29.53
N ARG A 352 21.80 -8.36 -28.76
CA ARG A 352 21.75 -9.77 -29.16
C ARG A 352 20.41 -10.46 -28.90
N VAL A 353 19.48 -9.80 -28.22
CA VAL A 353 18.12 -10.32 -28.02
C VAL A 353 17.45 -10.44 -29.38
N LYS A 354 16.84 -11.60 -29.64
CA LYS A 354 16.11 -11.89 -30.87
C LYS A 354 14.63 -11.67 -30.65
N ILE A 355 14.01 -10.92 -31.58
CA ILE A 355 12.58 -10.63 -31.53
C ILE A 355 11.94 -10.99 -32.88
N LYS A 356 10.78 -11.66 -32.86
CA LYS A 356 9.95 -11.87 -34.03
C LYS A 356 9.04 -10.67 -34.23
N VAL A 357 9.14 -10.05 -35.40
CA VAL A 357 8.48 -8.81 -35.76
C VAL A 357 7.51 -9.04 -36.91
N PRO A 358 6.20 -9.04 -36.64
CA PRO A 358 5.19 -9.07 -37.71
C PRO A 358 5.02 -7.65 -38.33
N SER A 359 4.15 -7.51 -39.32
CA SER A 359 3.84 -6.20 -39.88
C SER A 359 3.32 -5.22 -38.85
N ILE A 360 3.57 -3.92 -39.04
CA ILE A 360 3.11 -2.84 -38.12
C ILE A 360 1.59 -2.93 -37.82
N ALA A 361 0.78 -3.28 -38.84
CA ALA A 361 -0.65 -3.45 -38.64
C ALA A 361 -1.01 -4.58 -37.65
N ILE A 362 -0.23 -5.67 -37.64
CA ILE A 362 -0.39 -6.79 -36.72
C ILE A 362 0.15 -6.38 -35.33
N GLN A 363 1.30 -5.70 -35.26
CA GLN A 363 1.84 -5.17 -34.00
C GLN A 363 0.79 -4.30 -33.30
N ASN A 364 0.17 -3.34 -33.99
CA ASN A 364 -0.86 -2.46 -33.42
C ASN A 364 -2.08 -3.25 -32.92
N LYS A 365 -2.57 -4.24 -33.65
CA LYS A 365 -3.68 -5.09 -33.19
C LYS A 365 -3.34 -5.87 -31.90
N ILE A 366 -2.11 -6.38 -31.81
CA ILE A 366 -1.64 -7.11 -30.61
C ILE A 366 -1.54 -6.14 -29.43
N THR A 367 -0.94 -4.98 -29.64
CA THR A 367 -0.80 -3.98 -28.56
C THR A 367 -2.14 -3.47 -28.07
N ASP A 368 -3.11 -3.20 -28.95
CA ASP A 368 -4.47 -2.78 -28.56
C ASP A 368 -5.13 -3.80 -27.61
N VAL A 369 -4.96 -5.09 -27.86
CA VAL A 369 -5.49 -6.15 -27.01
C VAL A 369 -4.72 -6.22 -25.68
N LEU A 370 -3.39 -6.22 -25.74
CA LEU A 370 -2.54 -6.34 -24.57
C LEU A 370 -2.63 -5.11 -23.65
N ASP A 371 -2.79 -3.91 -24.21
CA ASP A 371 -3.01 -2.67 -23.45
C ASP A 371 -4.31 -2.72 -22.64
N ASN A 372 -5.38 -3.27 -23.21
CA ASN A 372 -6.62 -3.47 -22.45
C ASN A 372 -6.44 -4.43 -21.28
N PHE A 373 -5.70 -5.53 -21.46
CA PHE A 373 -5.39 -6.45 -20.36
C PHE A 373 -4.50 -5.79 -19.30
N ASP A 374 -3.48 -5.06 -19.73
CA ASP A 374 -2.58 -4.35 -18.84
C ASP A 374 -3.33 -3.31 -18.00
N ALA A 375 -4.19 -2.51 -18.64
CA ALA A 375 -5.03 -1.52 -17.93
C ALA A 375 -5.90 -2.14 -16.83
N ILE A 376 -6.49 -3.33 -17.07
CA ILE A 376 -7.26 -4.04 -16.04
C ILE A 376 -6.38 -4.44 -14.86
N CYS A 377 -5.13 -4.85 -15.12
CA CYS A 377 -4.23 -5.41 -14.12
C CYS A 377 -3.42 -4.37 -13.35
N SER A 378 -3.09 -3.23 -13.97
CA SER A 378 -2.09 -2.29 -13.47
C SER A 378 -2.60 -0.86 -13.29
N ASP A 379 -3.68 -0.44 -13.99
CA ASP A 379 -4.16 0.92 -13.90
C ASP A 379 -4.71 1.25 -12.50
N LEU A 380 -4.08 2.23 -11.86
CA LEU A 380 -4.45 2.71 -10.52
C LEU A 380 -5.66 3.66 -10.52
N LYS A 381 -6.22 4.00 -11.70
CA LYS A 381 -7.37 4.89 -11.84
C LYS A 381 -8.66 4.14 -12.18
N ILE A 382 -8.57 3.13 -13.06
CA ILE A 382 -9.74 2.41 -13.60
C ILE A 382 -9.66 0.88 -13.47
N GLY A 383 -8.47 0.30 -13.20
CA GLY A 383 -8.27 -1.15 -13.11
C GLY A 383 -8.68 -1.75 -11.75
N LEU A 384 -8.46 -3.06 -11.61
CA LEU A 384 -8.71 -3.77 -10.34
C LEU A 384 -7.97 -3.17 -9.13
N PRO A 385 -6.71 -2.68 -9.26
CA PRO A 385 -6.05 -1.98 -8.16
C PRO A 385 -6.79 -0.71 -7.72
N ALA A 386 -7.40 0.03 -8.67
CA ALA A 386 -8.23 1.20 -8.37
C ALA A 386 -9.48 0.82 -7.59
N GLU A 387 -10.15 -0.27 -7.99
CA GLU A 387 -11.34 -0.79 -7.30
C GLU A 387 -11.01 -1.20 -5.86
N ILE A 388 -9.93 -1.95 -5.63
CA ILE A 388 -9.47 -2.35 -4.29
C ILE A 388 -9.24 -1.10 -3.41
N LYS A 389 -8.59 -0.07 -3.95
CA LYS A 389 -8.35 1.20 -3.24
C LYS A 389 -9.64 1.96 -2.96
N ALA A 390 -10.58 1.98 -3.92
CA ALA A 390 -11.86 2.65 -3.78
C ALA A 390 -12.72 2.00 -2.68
N ARG A 391 -12.77 0.67 -2.61
CA ARG A 391 -13.51 -0.06 -1.58
C ARG A 391 -12.95 0.20 -0.18
N LYS A 392 -11.62 0.26 -0.04
CA LYS A 392 -11.00 0.64 1.24
C LYS A 392 -11.43 2.05 1.67
N LYS A 393 -11.35 3.04 0.76
CA LYS A 393 -11.78 4.42 1.06
C LYS A 393 -13.28 4.52 1.37
N GLN A 394 -14.10 3.74 0.67
CA GLN A 394 -15.55 3.68 0.91
C GLN A 394 -15.85 3.16 2.33
N TYR A 395 -15.16 2.09 2.76
CA TYR A 395 -15.27 1.57 4.12
C TYR A 395 -14.87 2.63 5.16
N GLU A 396 -13.70 3.27 4.98
CA GLU A 396 -13.22 4.32 5.88
C GLU A 396 -14.22 5.48 5.99
N PHE A 397 -14.78 5.90 4.87
CA PHE A 397 -15.79 6.95 4.83
C PHE A 397 -17.05 6.57 5.61
N TYR A 398 -17.64 5.40 5.38
CA TYR A 398 -18.84 4.99 6.09
C TYR A 398 -18.61 4.73 7.58
N ARG A 399 -17.44 4.17 7.95
CA ARG A 399 -17.04 4.04 9.35
C ARG A 399 -17.00 5.40 10.03
N ASP A 400 -16.33 6.38 9.44
CA ASP A 400 -16.20 7.71 10.01
C ASP A 400 -17.56 8.41 10.13
N GLN A 401 -18.45 8.23 9.14
CA GLN A 401 -19.82 8.79 9.19
C GLN A 401 -20.68 8.17 10.32
N LEU A 402 -20.53 6.87 10.58
CA LEU A 402 -21.25 6.20 11.69
C LEU A 402 -20.74 6.63 13.07
N LEU A 403 -19.47 7.03 13.15
CA LEU A 403 -18.82 7.42 14.41
C LEU A 403 -18.72 8.94 14.61
N THR A 404 -19.30 9.74 13.70
CA THR A 404 -19.42 11.19 13.83
C THR A 404 -20.86 11.55 14.14
N PHE A 405 -21.09 12.23 15.26
CA PHE A 405 -22.40 12.65 15.71
C PHE A 405 -22.60 14.15 15.43
N ALA A 406 -23.69 14.49 14.74
CA ALA A 406 -24.09 15.87 14.49
C ALA A 406 -24.83 16.45 15.71
N GLU A 407 -25.02 17.78 15.74
CA GLU A 407 -25.91 18.44 16.69
C GLU A 407 -27.30 17.80 16.61
N GLY A 408 -27.88 17.44 17.77
CA GLY A 408 -29.15 16.71 17.85
C GLY A 408 -29.04 15.18 17.89
N GLY A 409 -27.82 14.61 18.09
CA GLY A 409 -27.58 13.21 18.44
C GLY A 409 -27.57 12.23 17.27
N ARG A 410 -27.93 12.62 16.06
CA ARG A 410 -27.89 11.71 14.90
C ARG A 410 -26.48 11.49 14.41
N THR A 411 -26.18 10.27 13.94
CA THR A 411 -24.93 10.07 13.18
C THR A 411 -25.05 10.78 11.84
N VAL A 412 -23.95 11.28 11.32
CA VAL A 412 -23.91 11.90 9.98
C VAL A 412 -24.37 10.89 8.91
N PHE A 413 -24.16 9.59 9.14
CA PHE A 413 -24.62 8.51 8.27
C PHE A 413 -26.14 8.41 8.20
N THR A 414 -26.85 8.47 9.34
CA THR A 414 -28.32 8.42 9.37
C THR A 414 -28.96 9.64 8.73
N ASP A 415 -28.35 10.82 8.86
CA ASP A 415 -28.77 12.04 8.16
C ASP A 415 -28.63 11.92 6.63
N LEU A 416 -27.54 11.32 6.14
CA LEU A 416 -27.36 11.10 4.71
C LEU A 416 -28.36 10.12 4.11
N LEU A 417 -28.70 9.05 4.83
CA LEU A 417 -29.72 8.09 4.40
C LEU A 417 -31.11 8.72 4.36
N SER A 418 -31.47 9.55 5.34
CA SER A 418 -32.74 10.22 5.37
C SER A 418 -32.92 11.22 4.21
N ARG A 419 -31.86 11.90 3.79
CA ARG A 419 -31.87 12.83 2.62
C ARG A 419 -31.95 12.09 1.28
N LYS A 420 -31.43 10.86 1.14
CA LYS A 420 -31.54 10.07 -0.09
C LYS A 420 -32.91 9.40 -0.28
N SER A 421 -33.69 9.24 0.77
CA SER A 421 -35.07 8.67 0.68
C SER A 421 -36.14 9.71 0.32
N VAL A 422 -35.79 10.96 0.06
CA VAL A 422 -36.66 12.08 -0.30
C VAL A 422 -36.49 12.51 -1.78
N VAL A 423 -35.69 11.76 -2.58
CA VAL A 423 -35.55 12.01 -4.05
C VAL A 423 -36.11 10.85 -4.84
#